data_9e52e8acdba66eacc49b56be623cae79
#
_entry.id   9e52e8acdba66eacc49b56be623cae79
#
_cell.length_a   1.000
_cell.length_b   1.000
_cell.length_c   1.000
_cell.angle_alpha   90.00
_cell.angle_beta   90.00
_cell.angle_gamma   90.00
#
_symmetry.space_group_name_H-M   'P 1'
#
loop_
_entity.id
_entity.type
_entity.pdbx_description
1 polymer ?
#
loop_
_entity_poly.entity_id
_entity_poly.type
_entity_poly.pdbx_seq_one_letter_code
_entity_poly.pdbx_strand_id
1 'polypeptide(L)'
;QFPLEEFFTQPVEQLIDRIYQAGVAGLGGAVFPTAAKIQSAEKKVKLLIINGAECEPYITCDDRLMRDYTDEMIEGIRILRYILRPEKVVIAVEDNKPEAIQAIQQSLHGANDIELRVIPTKYPSGAAKQLIYLLTGMEVPSGGRSYDIGVLMHNVGTAFAIKRAVINDEPLIERVVTLTGDKISEKGNYWVRLGTPVDHLLAQVGYQYDERFPVFAGGPMMGLQLSDLNAPVTKLINCLLAPDHFEYGEPEPEQSCIRCSACSDACPVNLMPQQLYWYARSEDHQKSEEYSLKDCIECGVCAYVCPSH
;
A
#
# COMPACT_ATOMS: atom_id res chain seq x y z
N GLN A 1 17.66 -1.45 -25.27
CA GLN A 1 18.09 -2.27 -24.13
C GLN A 1 17.54 -3.67 -24.32
N PHE A 2 18.20 -4.69 -23.75
CA PHE A 2 17.79 -6.07 -23.88
C PHE A 2 17.37 -6.64 -22.53
N PRO A 3 16.47 -7.64 -22.47
CA PRO A 3 16.14 -8.35 -21.25
C PRO A 3 17.41 -8.86 -20.53
N LEU A 4 17.42 -8.76 -19.19
CA LEU A 4 18.53 -9.19 -18.34
C LEU A 4 18.11 -10.39 -17.48
N GLU A 5 17.94 -11.54 -18.13
CA GLU A 5 17.62 -12.79 -17.40
C GLU A 5 18.69 -13.14 -16.35
N GLU A 6 19.95 -12.83 -16.63
CA GLU A 6 21.08 -13.01 -15.71
C GLU A 6 21.43 -11.74 -14.95
N PHE A 7 20.46 -11.10 -14.28
CA PHE A 7 20.65 -9.85 -13.55
C PHE A 7 21.75 -9.91 -12.49
N PHE A 8 22.00 -11.07 -11.90
CA PHE A 8 23.03 -11.29 -10.87
C PHE A 8 24.47 -11.17 -11.41
N THR A 9 24.66 -11.07 -12.72
CA THR A 9 25.97 -10.80 -13.34
C THR A 9 26.24 -9.31 -13.55
N GLN A 10 25.22 -8.47 -13.34
CA GLN A 10 25.29 -7.03 -13.60
C GLN A 10 25.72 -6.23 -12.37
N PRO A 11 26.40 -5.09 -12.55
CA PRO A 11 26.63 -4.15 -11.48
C PRO A 11 25.33 -3.66 -10.85
N VAL A 12 25.30 -3.55 -9.51
CA VAL A 12 24.11 -3.13 -8.75
C VAL A 12 23.62 -1.74 -9.20
N GLU A 13 24.54 -0.83 -9.46
CA GLU A 13 24.25 0.53 -9.92
C GLU A 13 23.46 0.54 -11.24
N GLN A 14 23.78 -0.38 -12.14
CA GLN A 14 23.07 -0.52 -13.42
C GLN A 14 21.62 -1.01 -13.21
N LEU A 15 21.40 -1.92 -12.27
CA LEU A 15 20.05 -2.40 -11.95
C LEU A 15 19.22 -1.27 -11.33
N ILE A 16 19.81 -0.49 -10.41
CA ILE A 16 19.16 0.68 -9.80
C ILE A 16 18.82 1.73 -10.86
N ASP A 17 19.74 1.99 -11.81
CA ASP A 17 19.48 2.93 -12.90
C ASP A 17 18.32 2.46 -13.80
N ARG A 18 18.23 1.16 -14.14
CA ARG A 18 17.06 0.61 -14.86
C ARG A 18 15.76 0.83 -14.12
N ILE A 19 15.73 0.58 -12.80
CA ILE A 19 14.56 0.82 -11.95
C ILE A 19 14.17 2.30 -11.99
N TYR A 20 15.16 3.20 -11.96
CA TYR A 20 14.94 4.65 -12.05
C TYR A 20 14.39 5.05 -13.43
N GLN A 21 15.02 4.63 -14.53
CA GLN A 21 14.62 4.96 -15.89
C GLN A 21 13.23 4.42 -16.24
N ALA A 22 12.88 3.25 -15.71
CA ALA A 22 11.55 2.66 -15.84
C ALA A 22 10.48 3.40 -15.00
N GLY A 23 10.86 4.38 -14.19
CA GLY A 23 9.94 5.16 -13.37
C GLY A 23 9.26 4.35 -12.27
N VAL A 24 9.90 3.29 -11.76
CA VAL A 24 9.30 2.46 -10.70
C VAL A 24 9.19 3.25 -9.41
N ALA A 25 7.98 3.30 -8.88
CA ALA A 25 7.64 3.91 -7.60
C ALA A 25 6.91 2.92 -6.70
N GLY A 26 6.82 3.21 -5.40
CA GLY A 26 6.10 2.38 -4.45
C GLY A 26 4.61 2.29 -4.80
N LEU A 27 4.09 1.08 -5.03
CA LEU A 27 2.69 0.85 -5.42
C LEU A 27 1.75 0.56 -4.24
N GLY A 28 2.28 0.54 -3.02
CA GLY A 28 1.50 0.34 -1.78
C GLY A 28 1.00 1.65 -1.13
N GLY A 29 0.78 2.72 -1.90
CA GLY A 29 0.15 3.96 -1.43
C GLY A 29 1.08 5.19 -1.31
N ALA A 30 2.34 5.04 -0.89
CA ALA A 30 3.23 6.19 -0.67
C ALA A 30 3.87 6.78 -1.93
N VAL A 31 3.88 6.05 -3.03
CA VAL A 31 4.42 6.43 -4.37
C VAL A 31 5.86 6.98 -4.34
N PHE A 32 6.64 6.62 -3.33
CA PHE A 32 8.02 7.08 -3.23
C PHE A 32 8.90 6.42 -4.31
N PRO A 33 9.82 7.16 -4.98
CA PRO A 33 10.68 6.61 -6.01
C PRO A 33 11.52 5.43 -5.50
N THR A 34 11.35 4.25 -6.13
CA THR A 34 11.94 3.00 -5.64
C THR A 34 13.47 3.02 -5.68
N ALA A 35 14.07 3.55 -6.75
CA ALA A 35 15.52 3.67 -6.86
C ALA A 35 16.13 4.53 -5.74
N ALA A 36 15.52 5.67 -5.43
CA ALA A 36 15.96 6.55 -4.34
C ALA A 36 15.83 5.86 -2.97
N LYS A 37 14.77 5.08 -2.75
CA LYS A 37 14.58 4.30 -1.54
C LYS A 37 15.66 3.24 -1.35
N ILE A 38 16.00 2.52 -2.42
CA ILE A 38 17.06 1.51 -2.43
C ILE A 38 18.42 2.16 -2.12
N GLN A 39 18.76 3.26 -2.80
CA GLN A 39 20.01 4.00 -2.59
C GLN A 39 20.15 4.53 -1.15
N SER A 40 19.07 5.08 -0.59
CA SER A 40 19.07 5.60 0.79
C SER A 40 19.28 4.50 1.85
N ALA A 41 18.91 3.27 1.53
CA ALA A 41 18.99 2.12 2.42
C ALA A 41 20.25 1.25 2.19
N GLU A 42 21.11 1.60 1.22
CA GLU A 42 22.25 0.79 0.83
C GLU A 42 23.15 0.46 2.04
N LYS A 43 23.57 -0.81 2.14
CA LYS A 43 24.42 -1.36 3.23
C LYS A 43 23.80 -1.32 4.65
N LYS A 44 22.56 -0.92 4.80
CA LYS A 44 21.88 -0.84 6.11
C LYS A 44 20.83 -1.93 6.32
N VAL A 45 20.43 -2.62 5.26
CA VAL A 45 19.28 -3.54 5.29
C VAL A 45 19.71 -4.91 5.78
N LYS A 46 19.19 -5.31 6.94
CA LYS A 46 19.27 -6.69 7.46
C LYS A 46 18.05 -7.51 7.10
N LEU A 47 16.88 -6.88 7.13
CA LEU A 47 15.60 -7.51 6.83
C LEU A 47 14.91 -6.77 5.67
N LEU A 48 14.63 -7.50 4.59
CA LEU A 48 13.75 -7.05 3.52
C LEU A 48 12.35 -7.62 3.73
N ILE A 49 11.35 -6.77 3.88
CA ILE A 49 9.95 -7.15 3.98
C ILE A 49 9.25 -6.85 2.65
N ILE A 50 8.56 -7.83 2.12
CA ILE A 50 7.64 -7.66 0.99
C ILE A 50 6.23 -7.68 1.53
N ASN A 51 5.57 -6.53 1.41
CA ASN A 51 4.25 -6.27 1.96
C ASN A 51 3.16 -6.73 0.99
N GLY A 52 2.54 -7.84 1.30
CA GLY A 52 1.32 -8.36 0.70
C GLY A 52 0.11 -8.29 1.65
N ALA A 53 0.22 -7.51 2.75
CA ALA A 53 -0.87 -7.24 3.67
C ALA A 53 -1.78 -6.14 3.10
N GLU A 54 -2.72 -6.55 2.27
CA GLU A 54 -3.71 -5.69 1.64
C GLU A 54 -4.93 -5.55 2.56
N CYS A 55 -4.77 -4.77 3.63
CA CYS A 55 -5.72 -4.71 4.75
C CYS A 55 -6.86 -3.69 4.55
N GLU A 56 -6.77 -2.81 3.57
CA GLU A 56 -7.83 -1.85 3.25
C GLU A 56 -9.05 -2.59 2.70
N PRO A 57 -10.26 -2.43 3.26
CA PRO A 57 -11.46 -3.10 2.77
C PRO A 57 -11.73 -2.81 1.29
N TYR A 58 -12.34 -3.77 0.59
CA TYR A 58 -12.69 -3.75 -0.85
C TYR A 58 -11.50 -3.85 -1.82
N ILE A 59 -10.26 -3.57 -1.42
CA ILE A 59 -9.10 -3.63 -2.30
C ILE A 59 -8.61 -5.08 -2.43
N THR A 60 -8.35 -5.53 -3.66
CA THR A 60 -7.91 -6.89 -3.98
C THR A 60 -6.87 -6.96 -5.11
N CYS A 61 -6.31 -5.81 -5.51
CA CYS A 61 -5.34 -5.75 -6.61
C CYS A 61 -4.02 -6.46 -6.30
N ASP A 62 -3.54 -6.39 -5.06
CA ASP A 62 -2.32 -7.07 -4.64
C ASP A 62 -2.56 -8.57 -4.44
N ASP A 63 -3.70 -8.98 -3.88
CA ASP A 63 -4.12 -10.37 -3.82
C ASP A 63 -4.15 -11.01 -5.22
N ARG A 64 -4.78 -10.34 -6.17
CA ARG A 64 -4.87 -10.82 -7.55
C ARG A 64 -3.50 -10.92 -8.21
N LEU A 65 -2.64 -9.93 -8.00
CA LEU A 65 -1.28 -9.94 -8.51
C LEU A 65 -0.46 -11.10 -7.92
N MET A 66 -0.55 -11.32 -6.61
CA MET A 66 0.13 -12.43 -5.94
C MET A 66 -0.31 -13.81 -6.43
N ARG A 67 -1.57 -13.93 -6.87
CA ARG A 67 -2.13 -15.19 -7.40
C ARG A 67 -1.73 -15.47 -8.83
N ASP A 68 -1.80 -14.45 -9.69
CA ASP A 68 -1.65 -14.62 -11.13
C ASP A 68 -0.21 -14.43 -11.62
N TYR A 69 0.62 -13.67 -10.89
CA TYR A 69 1.98 -13.27 -11.28
C TYR A 69 2.99 -13.55 -10.17
N THR A 70 2.79 -14.67 -9.46
CA THR A 70 3.63 -15.06 -8.31
C THR A 70 5.10 -15.19 -8.68
N ASP A 71 5.40 -15.87 -9.78
CA ASP A 71 6.79 -16.16 -10.19
C ASP A 71 7.52 -14.87 -10.55
N GLU A 72 6.87 -13.98 -11.30
CA GLU A 72 7.43 -12.68 -11.65
C GLU A 72 7.64 -11.79 -10.43
N MET A 73 6.72 -11.81 -9.48
CA MET A 73 6.87 -11.10 -8.22
C MET A 73 8.07 -11.62 -7.42
N ILE A 74 8.23 -12.95 -7.31
CA ILE A 74 9.35 -13.57 -6.60
C ILE A 74 10.69 -13.25 -7.30
N GLU A 75 10.71 -13.23 -8.61
CA GLU A 75 11.89 -12.82 -9.38
C GLU A 75 12.27 -11.35 -9.08
N GLY A 76 11.30 -10.45 -9.00
CA GLY A 76 11.51 -9.07 -8.56
C GLY A 76 12.04 -8.95 -7.12
N ILE A 77 11.58 -9.82 -6.23
CA ILE A 77 12.11 -9.93 -4.86
C ILE A 77 13.56 -10.39 -4.86
N ARG A 78 13.92 -11.35 -5.71
CA ARG A 78 15.31 -11.80 -5.86
C ARG A 78 16.24 -10.73 -6.41
N ILE A 79 15.75 -9.87 -7.32
CA ILE A 79 16.48 -8.68 -7.77
C ILE A 79 16.74 -7.74 -6.59
N LEU A 80 15.74 -7.43 -5.78
CA LEU A 80 15.90 -6.60 -4.58
C LEU A 80 16.89 -7.25 -3.59
N ARG A 81 16.80 -8.56 -3.39
CA ARG A 81 17.73 -9.31 -2.53
C ARG A 81 19.17 -9.25 -3.05
N TYR A 82 19.39 -9.34 -4.36
CA TYR A 82 20.71 -9.19 -4.96
C TYR A 82 21.29 -7.79 -4.76
N ILE A 83 20.47 -6.75 -4.93
CA ILE A 83 20.88 -5.35 -4.77
C ILE A 83 21.19 -5.03 -3.31
N LEU A 84 20.29 -5.37 -2.40
CA LEU A 84 20.33 -4.95 -0.99
C LEU A 84 21.15 -5.88 -0.09
N ARG A 85 21.32 -7.13 -0.46
CA ARG A 85 22.03 -8.19 0.29
C ARG A 85 21.57 -8.30 1.75
N PRO A 86 20.25 -8.36 2.02
CA PRO A 86 19.75 -8.51 3.38
C PRO A 86 20.10 -9.89 3.95
N GLU A 87 20.17 -9.99 5.28
CA GLU A 87 20.33 -11.28 5.98
C GLU A 87 19.10 -12.16 5.83
N LYS A 88 17.92 -11.54 5.73
CA LYS A 88 16.63 -12.20 5.65
C LYS A 88 15.66 -11.47 4.72
N VAL A 89 14.83 -12.26 4.00
CA VAL A 89 13.71 -11.76 3.18
C VAL A 89 12.41 -12.41 3.64
N VAL A 90 11.39 -11.62 3.88
CA VAL A 90 10.07 -12.07 4.33
C VAL A 90 8.99 -11.50 3.42
N ILE A 91 8.11 -12.35 2.90
CA ILE A 91 6.84 -11.95 2.30
C ILE A 91 5.76 -12.08 3.39
N ALA A 92 5.05 -11.00 3.70
CA ALA A 92 3.94 -11.01 4.66
C ALA A 92 2.61 -10.94 3.91
N VAL A 93 1.71 -11.90 4.17
CA VAL A 93 0.38 -12.00 3.54
C VAL A 93 -0.65 -12.26 4.62
N GLU A 94 -1.83 -11.66 4.51
CA GLU A 94 -2.92 -11.88 5.46
C GLU A 94 -3.58 -13.25 5.27
N ASP A 95 -4.09 -13.82 6.37
CA ASP A 95 -4.70 -15.17 6.41
C ASP A 95 -6.00 -15.29 5.62
N ASN A 96 -6.60 -14.17 5.22
CA ASN A 96 -7.77 -14.11 4.35
C ASN A 96 -7.44 -14.22 2.83
N LYS A 97 -6.17 -14.50 2.46
CA LYS A 97 -5.68 -14.63 1.09
C LYS A 97 -5.19 -16.06 0.79
N PRO A 98 -6.01 -17.12 0.96
CA PRO A 98 -5.53 -18.51 0.89
C PRO A 98 -4.94 -18.89 -0.46
N GLU A 99 -5.49 -18.39 -1.57
CA GLU A 99 -4.98 -18.69 -2.90
C GLU A 99 -3.63 -18.02 -3.17
N ALA A 100 -3.43 -16.77 -2.73
CA ALA A 100 -2.14 -16.09 -2.82
C ALA A 100 -1.07 -16.80 -1.97
N ILE A 101 -1.43 -17.21 -0.75
CA ILE A 101 -0.56 -18.01 0.14
C ILE A 101 -0.14 -19.31 -0.55
N GLN A 102 -1.09 -20.05 -1.12
CA GLN A 102 -0.83 -21.28 -1.83
C GLN A 102 0.07 -21.07 -3.05
N ALA A 103 -0.20 -20.06 -3.87
CA ALA A 103 0.60 -19.74 -5.05
C ALA A 103 2.06 -19.40 -4.66
N ILE A 104 2.27 -18.59 -3.62
CA ILE A 104 3.60 -18.24 -3.11
C ILE A 104 4.31 -19.49 -2.57
N GLN A 105 3.62 -20.35 -1.78
CA GLN A 105 4.20 -21.59 -1.28
C GLN A 105 4.66 -22.53 -2.40
N GLN A 106 3.87 -22.64 -3.46
CA GLN A 106 4.21 -23.45 -4.63
C GLN A 106 5.44 -22.91 -5.37
N SER A 107 5.49 -21.60 -5.61
CA SER A 107 6.61 -20.95 -6.29
C SER A 107 7.91 -20.96 -5.46
N LEU A 108 7.80 -20.98 -4.11
CA LEU A 108 8.95 -21.09 -3.20
C LEU A 108 9.34 -22.55 -2.89
N HIS A 109 8.68 -23.55 -3.47
CA HIS A 109 8.92 -24.95 -3.13
C HIS A 109 10.40 -25.35 -3.34
N GLY A 110 11.03 -25.80 -2.26
CA GLY A 110 12.45 -26.17 -2.26
C GLY A 110 13.45 -25.01 -2.19
N ALA A 111 12.99 -23.76 -2.20
CA ALA A 111 13.82 -22.58 -2.00
C ALA A 111 13.82 -22.15 -0.52
N ASN A 112 15.01 -21.76 -0.01
CA ASN A 112 15.17 -21.28 1.38
C ASN A 112 15.63 -19.82 1.44
N ASP A 113 15.50 -19.09 0.34
CA ASP A 113 15.99 -17.73 0.19
C ASP A 113 14.97 -16.65 0.61
N ILE A 114 13.69 -17.02 0.69
CA ILE A 114 12.58 -16.13 1.04
C ILE A 114 11.64 -16.88 2.00
N GLU A 115 11.27 -16.24 3.10
CA GLU A 115 10.28 -16.77 4.06
C GLU A 115 8.89 -16.20 3.75
N LEU A 116 7.89 -17.05 3.67
CA LEU A 116 6.48 -16.62 3.69
C LEU A 116 5.98 -16.59 5.13
N ARG A 117 5.43 -15.45 5.54
CA ARG A 117 4.78 -15.28 6.84
C ARG A 117 3.33 -14.88 6.68
N VAL A 118 2.44 -15.76 7.11
CA VAL A 118 1.01 -15.49 7.19
C VAL A 118 0.73 -14.71 8.47
N ILE A 119 0.02 -13.59 8.35
CA ILE A 119 -0.35 -12.71 9.44
C ILE A 119 -1.88 -12.62 9.58
N PRO A 120 -2.40 -12.33 10.78
CA PRO A 120 -3.85 -12.14 10.96
C PRO A 120 -4.37 -10.96 10.14
N THR A 121 -5.55 -11.12 9.54
CA THR A 121 -6.28 -10.03 8.89
C THR A 121 -6.75 -9.04 9.93
N LYS A 122 -6.16 -7.86 9.94
CA LYS A 122 -6.53 -6.76 10.84
C LYS A 122 -6.10 -5.41 10.27
N TYR A 123 -7.05 -4.52 10.09
CA TYR A 123 -6.73 -3.15 9.68
C TYR A 123 -6.13 -2.33 10.84
N PRO A 124 -5.04 -1.57 10.68
CA PRO A 124 -4.25 -1.36 9.46
C PRO A 124 -2.91 -2.13 9.47
N SER A 125 -2.91 -3.46 9.54
CA SER A 125 -1.69 -4.30 9.55
C SER A 125 -0.75 -4.04 8.37
N GLY A 126 -1.29 -3.64 7.21
CA GLY A 126 -0.52 -3.30 6.01
C GLY A 126 0.23 -1.96 6.07
N ALA A 127 -0.04 -1.10 7.05
CA ALA A 127 0.72 0.12 7.24
C ALA A 127 2.18 -0.20 7.61
N ALA A 128 3.14 0.48 6.97
CA ALA A 128 4.55 0.08 7.03
C ALA A 128 5.10 -0.05 8.46
N LYS A 129 4.87 0.95 9.32
CA LYS A 129 5.33 0.91 10.72
C LYS A 129 4.66 -0.23 11.51
N GLN A 130 3.38 -0.50 11.25
CA GLN A 130 2.61 -1.56 11.90
C GLN A 130 3.09 -2.95 11.49
N LEU A 131 3.31 -3.17 10.19
CA LEU A 131 3.79 -4.45 9.70
C LEU A 131 5.22 -4.75 10.19
N ILE A 132 6.10 -3.74 10.23
CA ILE A 132 7.44 -3.90 10.81
C ILE A 132 7.35 -4.33 12.27
N TYR A 133 6.54 -3.63 13.07
CA TYR A 133 6.34 -3.98 14.48
C TYR A 133 5.78 -5.40 14.64
N LEU A 134 4.77 -5.74 13.88
CA LEU A 134 4.13 -7.08 13.91
C LEU A 134 5.13 -8.21 13.61
N LEU A 135 6.03 -8.00 12.64
CA LEU A 135 6.98 -9.03 12.21
C LEU A 135 8.24 -9.10 13.06
N THR A 136 8.64 -8.00 13.70
CA THR A 136 9.96 -7.87 14.35
C THR A 136 9.91 -7.50 15.83
N GLY A 137 8.80 -6.95 16.31
CA GLY A 137 8.70 -6.32 17.63
C GLY A 137 9.46 -4.99 17.76
N MET A 138 10.06 -4.48 16.67
CA MET A 138 10.80 -3.21 16.67
C MET A 138 9.92 -2.07 16.18
N GLU A 139 10.02 -0.92 16.86
CA GLU A 139 9.37 0.31 16.43
C GLU A 139 10.32 1.17 15.58
N VAL A 140 9.79 1.76 14.51
CA VAL A 140 10.50 2.79 13.74
C VAL A 140 10.44 4.08 14.56
N PRO A 141 11.59 4.68 14.93
CA PRO A 141 11.61 5.90 15.73
C PRO A 141 10.82 7.05 15.10
N SER A 142 10.27 7.94 15.94
CA SER A 142 9.65 9.18 15.47
C SER A 142 10.62 10.00 14.62
N GLY A 143 10.18 10.46 13.45
CA GLY A 143 11.03 11.14 12.47
C GLY A 143 12.08 10.26 11.77
N GLY A 144 12.28 9.01 12.21
CA GLY A 144 13.21 8.04 11.63
C GLY A 144 12.68 7.31 10.41
N ARG A 145 13.55 6.54 9.78
CA ARG A 145 13.24 5.68 8.64
C ARG A 145 13.39 4.20 9.02
N SER A 146 12.69 3.32 8.33
CA SER A 146 12.76 1.88 8.61
C SER A 146 14.18 1.30 8.45
N TYR A 147 14.98 1.82 7.53
CA TYR A 147 16.37 1.39 7.35
C TYR A 147 17.30 1.83 8.51
N ASP A 148 16.90 2.77 9.36
CA ASP A 148 17.67 3.14 10.55
C ASP A 148 17.67 2.02 11.60
N ILE A 149 16.65 1.16 11.56
CA ILE A 149 16.55 -0.08 12.35
C ILE A 149 16.89 -1.34 11.53
N GLY A 150 17.51 -1.17 10.37
CA GLY A 150 17.95 -2.28 9.52
C GLY A 150 16.83 -2.94 8.69
N VAL A 151 15.66 -2.31 8.54
CA VAL A 151 14.51 -2.88 7.82
C VAL A 151 14.19 -2.05 6.58
N LEU A 152 14.00 -2.71 5.44
CA LEU A 152 13.43 -2.09 4.25
C LEU A 152 12.18 -2.85 3.83
N MET A 153 11.16 -2.11 3.39
CA MET A 153 9.90 -2.70 2.96
C MET A 153 9.55 -2.25 1.55
N HIS A 154 9.07 -3.19 0.72
CA HIS A 154 8.45 -2.92 -0.57
C HIS A 154 7.11 -3.63 -0.67
N ASN A 155 6.17 -3.07 -1.42
CA ASN A 155 4.89 -3.70 -1.74
C ASN A 155 5.09 -4.78 -2.83
N VAL A 156 4.21 -5.78 -2.89
CA VAL A 156 4.24 -6.87 -3.88
C VAL A 156 4.17 -6.37 -5.32
N GLY A 157 3.32 -5.39 -5.61
CA GLY A 157 3.23 -4.77 -6.94
C GLY A 157 4.50 -4.02 -7.32
N THR A 158 5.20 -3.43 -6.34
CA THR A 158 6.51 -2.80 -6.57
C THR A 158 7.57 -3.85 -6.94
N ALA A 159 7.58 -5.00 -6.27
CA ALA A 159 8.50 -6.10 -6.60
C ALA A 159 8.25 -6.62 -8.03
N PHE A 160 6.99 -6.80 -8.40
CA PHE A 160 6.60 -7.17 -9.76
C PHE A 160 7.07 -6.12 -10.80
N ALA A 161 6.86 -4.82 -10.51
CA ALA A 161 7.30 -3.74 -11.40
C ALA A 161 8.83 -3.68 -11.56
N ILE A 162 9.59 -4.01 -10.51
CA ILE A 162 11.06 -4.12 -10.57
C ILE A 162 11.48 -5.24 -11.53
N LYS A 163 10.82 -6.41 -11.49
CA LYS A 163 11.10 -7.49 -12.43
C LYS A 163 10.86 -7.03 -13.88
N ARG A 164 9.72 -6.40 -14.15
CA ARG A 164 9.43 -5.87 -15.48
C ARG A 164 10.48 -4.86 -15.94
N ALA A 165 10.89 -3.94 -15.07
CA ALA A 165 11.89 -2.93 -15.38
C ALA A 165 13.27 -3.53 -15.66
N VAL A 166 13.75 -4.48 -14.86
CA VAL A 166 15.10 -5.01 -14.94
C VAL A 166 15.20 -6.10 -16.01
N ILE A 167 14.30 -7.06 -16.03
CA ILE A 167 14.37 -8.22 -16.90
C ILE A 167 13.73 -7.94 -18.26
N ASN A 168 12.53 -7.38 -18.28
CA ASN A 168 11.80 -7.16 -19.53
C ASN A 168 12.13 -5.83 -20.22
N ASP A 169 12.83 -4.91 -19.54
CA ASP A 169 13.09 -3.53 -20.01
C ASP A 169 11.76 -2.73 -20.22
N GLU A 170 10.76 -2.98 -19.38
CA GLU A 170 9.45 -2.38 -19.47
C GLU A 170 9.28 -1.26 -18.44
N PRO A 171 8.92 -0.03 -18.86
CA PRO A 171 8.63 1.05 -17.91
C PRO A 171 7.31 0.82 -17.17
N LEU A 172 7.19 1.43 -15.96
CA LEU A 172 5.96 1.40 -15.18
C LEU A 172 4.92 2.35 -15.79
N ILE A 173 4.15 1.85 -16.74
CA ILE A 173 3.09 2.59 -17.45
C ILE A 173 1.68 2.06 -17.16
N GLU A 174 1.57 1.00 -16.38
CA GLU A 174 0.30 0.39 -16.00
C GLU A 174 0.41 -0.29 -14.64
N ARG A 175 -0.73 -0.49 -14.00
CA ARG A 175 -0.85 -1.24 -12.76
C ARG A 175 -2.19 -1.97 -12.68
N VAL A 176 -2.28 -2.94 -11.77
CA VAL A 176 -3.58 -3.53 -11.41
C VAL A 176 -4.34 -2.54 -10.52
N VAL A 177 -5.61 -2.33 -10.82
CA VAL A 177 -6.54 -1.48 -10.07
C VAL A 177 -7.81 -2.28 -9.80
N THR A 178 -8.28 -2.25 -8.56
CA THR A 178 -9.57 -2.81 -8.16
C THR A 178 -10.68 -1.82 -8.53
N LEU A 179 -11.67 -2.26 -9.30
CA LEU A 179 -12.91 -1.52 -9.57
C LEU A 179 -14.04 -2.21 -8.82
N THR A 180 -14.64 -1.53 -7.84
CA THR A 180 -15.60 -2.15 -6.92
C THR A 180 -16.61 -1.16 -6.36
N GLY A 181 -17.58 -1.68 -5.60
CA GLY A 181 -18.72 -0.93 -5.08
C GLY A 181 -20.00 -1.28 -5.79
N ASP A 182 -21.15 -0.97 -5.20
CA ASP A 182 -22.44 -1.47 -5.68
C ASP A 182 -22.95 -0.74 -6.92
N LYS A 183 -22.38 0.42 -7.24
CA LYS A 183 -22.65 1.17 -8.47
C LYS A 183 -21.88 0.65 -9.69
N ILE A 184 -21.04 -0.39 -9.54
CA ILE A 184 -20.27 -1.02 -10.63
C ILE A 184 -20.86 -2.41 -10.92
N SER A 185 -21.26 -2.64 -12.17
CA SER A 185 -21.83 -3.92 -12.59
C SER A 185 -20.77 -5.01 -12.74
N GLU A 186 -19.63 -4.69 -13.34
CA GLU A 186 -18.52 -5.62 -13.59
C GLU A 186 -17.36 -5.33 -12.63
N LYS A 187 -17.54 -5.77 -11.37
CA LYS A 187 -16.51 -5.63 -10.32
C LYS A 187 -15.32 -6.54 -10.62
N GLY A 188 -14.08 -6.07 -10.31
CA GLY A 188 -12.90 -6.90 -10.51
C GLY A 188 -11.59 -6.13 -10.44
N ASN A 189 -10.52 -6.82 -10.83
CA ASN A 189 -9.17 -6.27 -10.91
C ASN A 189 -8.76 -6.15 -12.38
N TYR A 190 -8.32 -4.98 -12.77
CA TYR A 190 -8.05 -4.64 -14.16
C TYR A 190 -6.63 -4.10 -14.32
N TRP A 191 -5.95 -4.47 -15.40
CA TRP A 191 -4.75 -3.78 -15.85
C TRP A 191 -5.14 -2.43 -16.44
N VAL A 192 -4.66 -1.36 -15.81
CA VAL A 192 -5.01 0.01 -16.18
C VAL A 192 -3.76 0.79 -16.52
N ARG A 193 -3.73 1.41 -17.68
CA ARG A 193 -2.65 2.31 -18.08
C ARG A 193 -2.72 3.60 -17.27
N LEU A 194 -1.54 4.06 -16.81
CA LEU A 194 -1.42 5.36 -16.16
C LEU A 194 -1.83 6.47 -17.14
N GLY A 195 -2.58 7.43 -16.63
CA GLY A 195 -3.15 8.50 -17.46
C GLY A 195 -4.54 8.23 -18.01
N THR A 196 -5.08 7.00 -17.86
CA THR A 196 -6.46 6.70 -18.25
C THR A 196 -7.42 7.50 -17.38
N PRO A 197 -8.37 8.27 -17.96
CA PRO A 197 -9.40 8.97 -17.19
C PRO A 197 -10.29 7.99 -16.43
N VAL A 198 -10.66 8.35 -15.20
CA VAL A 198 -11.49 7.50 -14.33
C VAL A 198 -12.87 7.27 -14.92
N ASP A 199 -13.49 8.29 -15.49
CA ASP A 199 -14.81 8.19 -16.16
C ASP A 199 -14.81 7.15 -17.28
N HIS A 200 -13.72 7.12 -18.08
CA HIS A 200 -13.56 6.12 -19.14
C HIS A 200 -13.53 4.70 -18.57
N LEU A 201 -12.80 4.46 -17.49
CA LEU A 201 -12.77 3.13 -16.84
C LEU A 201 -14.12 2.75 -16.27
N LEU A 202 -14.75 3.67 -15.57
CA LEU A 202 -16.07 3.44 -14.96
C LEU A 202 -17.14 3.12 -16.01
N ALA A 203 -17.09 3.78 -17.17
CA ALA A 203 -17.98 3.48 -18.28
C ALA A 203 -17.81 2.04 -18.82
N GLN A 204 -16.57 1.49 -18.83
CA GLN A 204 -16.29 0.13 -19.29
C GLN A 204 -16.85 -0.95 -18.35
N VAL A 205 -17.03 -0.65 -17.07
CA VAL A 205 -17.50 -1.61 -16.05
C VAL A 205 -18.95 -1.39 -15.62
N GLY A 206 -19.70 -0.65 -16.42
CA GLY A 206 -21.14 -0.44 -16.20
C GLY A 206 -21.45 0.37 -14.95
N TYR A 207 -20.65 1.41 -14.67
CA TYR A 207 -20.88 2.33 -13.56
C TYR A 207 -22.20 3.09 -13.73
N GLN A 208 -22.97 3.18 -12.65
CA GLN A 208 -24.23 3.90 -12.57
C GLN A 208 -24.03 5.17 -11.73
N TYR A 209 -23.96 6.31 -12.41
CA TYR A 209 -23.79 7.61 -11.72
C TYR A 209 -24.94 7.89 -10.76
N ASP A 210 -24.58 8.33 -9.54
CA ASP A 210 -25.52 8.83 -8.54
C ASP A 210 -24.85 9.97 -7.79
N GLU A 211 -25.42 11.16 -7.86
CA GLU A 211 -24.88 12.37 -7.24
C GLU A 211 -24.70 12.23 -5.72
N ARG A 212 -25.50 11.39 -5.06
CA ARG A 212 -25.43 11.20 -3.59
C ARG A 212 -24.22 10.40 -3.15
N PHE A 213 -23.68 9.55 -4.03
CA PHE A 213 -22.62 8.61 -3.71
C PHE A 213 -21.41 8.87 -4.59
N PRO A 214 -20.39 9.57 -4.05
CA PRO A 214 -19.19 9.88 -4.81
C PRO A 214 -18.33 8.64 -5.04
N VAL A 215 -17.47 8.69 -6.07
CA VAL A 215 -16.42 7.70 -6.29
C VAL A 215 -15.19 8.06 -5.47
N PHE A 216 -14.59 7.05 -4.85
CA PHE A 216 -13.37 7.20 -4.08
C PHE A 216 -12.18 6.58 -4.83
N ALA A 217 -11.04 7.28 -4.83
CA ALA A 217 -9.75 6.73 -5.20
C ALA A 217 -9.09 6.12 -3.95
N GLY A 218 -9.02 4.79 -3.88
CA GLY A 218 -8.64 4.02 -2.71
C GLY A 218 -9.84 3.33 -2.06
N GLY A 219 -9.65 2.81 -0.84
CA GLY A 219 -10.70 2.15 -0.07
C GLY A 219 -11.48 3.10 0.84
N PRO A 220 -12.36 2.56 1.69
CA PRO A 220 -13.25 3.37 2.53
C PRO A 220 -12.54 4.05 3.71
N MET A 221 -11.36 3.56 4.11
CA MET A 221 -10.64 4.06 5.30
C MET A 221 -9.63 5.16 4.96
N MET A 222 -8.88 5.00 3.86
CA MET A 222 -7.81 5.93 3.44
C MET A 222 -8.04 6.55 2.07
N GLY A 223 -9.11 6.19 1.37
CA GLY A 223 -9.42 6.71 0.05
C GLY A 223 -9.81 8.19 0.06
N LEU A 224 -9.64 8.83 -1.09
CA LEU A 224 -10.02 10.22 -1.30
C LEU A 224 -11.22 10.29 -2.25
N GLN A 225 -12.21 11.09 -1.89
CA GLN A 225 -13.32 11.39 -2.79
C GLN A 225 -12.81 12.11 -4.04
N LEU A 226 -13.21 11.62 -5.21
CA LEU A 226 -12.93 12.28 -6.48
C LEU A 226 -13.95 13.38 -6.74
N SER A 227 -13.47 14.60 -6.88
CA SER A 227 -14.30 15.76 -7.27
C SER A 227 -14.54 15.85 -8.77
N ASP A 228 -13.67 15.19 -9.58
CA ASP A 228 -13.74 15.16 -11.03
C ASP A 228 -13.35 13.76 -11.54
N LEU A 229 -14.24 13.10 -12.24
CA LEU A 229 -14.01 11.80 -12.83
C LEU A 229 -13.13 11.83 -14.09
N ASN A 230 -12.85 13.02 -14.66
CA ASN A 230 -11.83 13.16 -15.70
C ASN A 230 -10.41 13.04 -15.14
N ALA A 231 -10.23 12.99 -13.82
CA ALA A 231 -8.93 12.77 -13.21
C ALA A 231 -8.26 11.51 -13.77
N PRO A 232 -6.96 11.54 -14.08
CA PRO A 232 -6.27 10.37 -14.62
C PRO A 232 -5.91 9.38 -13.53
N VAL A 233 -5.94 8.08 -13.85
CA VAL A 233 -5.34 7.05 -13.01
C VAL A 233 -3.84 7.29 -12.88
N THR A 234 -3.36 7.39 -11.67
CA THR A 234 -1.95 7.59 -11.33
C THR A 234 -1.35 6.34 -10.66
N LYS A 235 -0.05 6.35 -10.39
CA LYS A 235 0.63 5.28 -9.62
C LYS A 235 0.07 5.09 -8.20
N LEU A 236 -0.61 6.10 -7.66
CA LEU A 236 -1.25 6.06 -6.33
C LEU A 236 -2.51 5.19 -6.32
N ILE A 237 -3.33 5.29 -7.38
CA ILE A 237 -4.67 4.72 -7.41
C ILE A 237 -4.59 3.20 -7.59
N ASN A 238 -4.89 2.46 -6.53
CA ASN A 238 -4.97 1.01 -6.51
C ASN A 238 -6.42 0.48 -6.50
N CYS A 239 -7.38 1.38 -6.24
CA CYS A 239 -8.80 1.04 -6.20
C CYS A 239 -9.64 2.25 -6.64
N LEU A 240 -10.76 1.99 -7.30
CA LEU A 240 -11.87 2.91 -7.48
C LEU A 240 -13.09 2.27 -6.84
N LEU A 241 -13.60 2.90 -5.78
CA LEU A 241 -14.75 2.45 -5.02
C LEU A 241 -15.96 3.34 -5.32
N ALA A 242 -17.04 2.73 -5.84
CA ALA A 242 -18.29 3.41 -6.15
C ALA A 242 -19.45 2.78 -5.34
N PRO A 243 -19.70 3.25 -4.09
CA PRO A 243 -20.76 2.73 -3.23
C PRO A 243 -22.15 3.19 -3.71
N ASP A 244 -23.20 2.51 -3.22
CA ASP A 244 -24.61 2.91 -3.41
C ASP A 244 -25.33 3.22 -2.10
N HIS A 245 -24.64 3.08 -0.97
CA HIS A 245 -25.18 3.33 0.36
C HIS A 245 -24.07 3.79 1.32
N PHE A 246 -24.46 4.38 2.44
CA PHE A 246 -23.59 4.62 3.59
C PHE A 246 -23.71 3.44 4.55
N GLU A 247 -22.59 2.78 4.87
CA GLU A 247 -22.57 1.56 5.68
C GLU A 247 -23.21 1.75 7.07
N TYR A 248 -23.15 2.97 7.62
CA TYR A 248 -23.69 3.32 8.93
C TYR A 248 -24.88 4.30 8.84
N GLY A 249 -25.58 4.34 7.71
CA GLY A 249 -26.69 5.28 7.47
C GLY A 249 -26.22 6.62 6.91
N GLU A 250 -27.16 7.55 6.76
CA GLU A 250 -26.85 8.92 6.28
C GLU A 250 -25.85 9.60 7.26
N PRO A 251 -24.85 10.36 6.73
CA PRO A 251 -23.90 11.06 7.56
C PRO A 251 -24.59 12.03 8.52
N GLU A 252 -24.38 11.82 9.81
CA GLU A 252 -24.89 12.72 10.84
C GLU A 252 -23.94 13.92 11.04
N PRO A 253 -24.48 15.09 11.45
CA PRO A 253 -23.63 16.22 11.78
C PRO A 253 -22.72 15.91 12.96
N GLU A 254 -21.50 16.43 12.91
CA GLU A 254 -20.53 16.35 14.01
C GLU A 254 -21.16 16.81 15.32
N GLN A 255 -21.03 15.99 16.37
CA GLN A 255 -21.48 16.27 17.72
C GLN A 255 -20.30 16.59 18.64
N SER A 256 -20.62 17.18 19.79
CA SER A 256 -19.60 17.49 20.79
C SER A 256 -18.93 16.23 21.30
N CYS A 257 -17.60 16.25 21.42
CA CYS A 257 -16.82 15.16 21.96
C CYS A 257 -17.27 14.80 23.38
N ILE A 258 -17.69 13.54 23.61
CA ILE A 258 -18.11 13.01 24.91
C ILE A 258 -16.97 12.49 25.78
N ARG A 259 -15.72 12.62 25.33
CA ARG A 259 -14.49 12.18 26.03
C ARG A 259 -14.46 10.69 26.38
N CYS A 260 -14.97 9.82 25.51
CA CYS A 260 -15.03 8.38 25.72
C CYS A 260 -13.70 7.65 25.53
N SER A 261 -12.68 8.31 24.98
CA SER A 261 -11.33 7.77 24.66
C SER A 261 -11.27 6.69 23.57
N ALA A 262 -12.37 6.30 22.94
CA ALA A 262 -12.41 5.24 21.93
C ALA A 262 -11.39 5.48 20.77
N CYS A 263 -11.25 6.73 20.35
CA CYS A 263 -10.28 7.11 19.32
C CYS A 263 -8.81 6.91 19.74
N SER A 264 -8.49 7.16 21.02
CA SER A 264 -7.14 6.95 21.57
C SER A 264 -6.85 5.46 21.75
N ASP A 265 -7.83 4.69 22.26
CA ASP A 265 -7.70 3.25 22.46
C ASP A 265 -7.54 2.50 21.13
N ALA A 266 -8.18 3.01 20.08
CA ALA A 266 -8.10 2.43 18.73
C ALA A 266 -6.88 2.89 17.90
N CYS A 267 -6.16 3.92 18.36
CA CYS A 267 -5.03 4.46 17.58
C CYS A 267 -3.86 3.47 17.52
N PRO A 268 -3.48 2.97 16.33
CA PRO A 268 -2.44 1.95 16.20
C PRO A 268 -1.03 2.46 16.50
N VAL A 269 -0.85 3.78 16.60
CA VAL A 269 0.43 4.45 16.92
C VAL A 269 0.36 5.22 18.25
N ASN A 270 -0.61 4.91 19.10
CA ASN A 270 -0.76 5.44 20.47
C ASN A 270 -0.80 6.98 20.57
N LEU A 271 -1.39 7.65 19.59
CA LEU A 271 -1.63 9.09 19.65
C LEU A 271 -2.88 9.43 20.45
N MET A 272 -3.10 10.72 20.69
CA MET A 272 -4.33 11.26 21.28
C MET A 272 -5.15 12.01 20.22
N PRO A 273 -5.94 11.31 19.38
CA PRO A 273 -6.64 11.93 18.25
C PRO A 273 -7.57 13.07 18.64
N GLN A 274 -8.25 12.97 19.81
CA GLN A 274 -9.11 14.03 20.31
C GLN A 274 -8.35 15.35 20.59
N GLN A 275 -7.10 15.27 21.07
CA GLN A 275 -6.28 16.46 21.28
C GLN A 275 -5.78 17.03 19.98
N LEU A 276 -5.29 16.15 19.09
CA LEU A 276 -4.84 16.54 17.74
C LEU A 276 -5.97 17.22 16.96
N TYR A 277 -7.20 16.70 17.05
CA TYR A 277 -8.37 17.30 16.44
C TYR A 277 -8.61 18.73 16.93
N TRP A 278 -8.59 18.97 18.24
CA TRP A 278 -8.81 20.29 18.80
C TRP A 278 -7.70 21.28 18.43
N TYR A 279 -6.44 20.85 18.46
CA TYR A 279 -5.33 21.72 18.08
C TYR A 279 -5.36 22.04 16.58
N ALA A 280 -5.65 21.07 15.72
CA ALA A 280 -5.82 21.29 14.29
C ALA A 280 -6.97 22.26 13.99
N ARG A 281 -8.12 22.08 14.65
CA ARG A 281 -9.29 22.96 14.49
C ARG A 281 -9.04 24.39 14.98
N SER A 282 -8.20 24.58 15.99
CA SER A 282 -7.79 25.90 16.48
C SER A 282 -6.56 26.47 15.79
N GLU A 283 -6.04 25.79 14.76
CA GLU A 283 -4.82 26.14 14.02
C GLU A 283 -3.57 26.25 14.93
N ASP A 284 -3.57 25.56 16.07
CA ASP A 284 -2.41 25.49 16.97
C ASP A 284 -1.44 24.41 16.49
N HIS A 285 -0.65 24.77 15.48
CA HIS A 285 0.32 23.86 14.87
C HIS A 285 1.43 23.45 15.83
N GLN A 286 1.84 24.34 16.75
CA GLN A 286 2.86 24.03 17.75
C GLN A 286 2.37 22.91 18.67
N LYS A 287 1.17 23.00 19.21
CA LYS A 287 0.56 21.96 20.04
C LYS A 287 0.37 20.65 19.26
N SER A 288 -0.03 20.73 18.00
CA SER A 288 -0.15 19.54 17.15
C SER A 288 1.20 18.82 16.99
N GLU A 289 2.31 19.54 16.86
CA GLU A 289 3.67 18.94 16.81
C GLU A 289 4.09 18.38 18.19
N GLU A 290 3.83 19.08 19.29
CA GLU A 290 4.10 18.59 20.66
C GLU A 290 3.36 17.28 20.94
N TYR A 291 2.18 17.07 20.37
CA TYR A 291 1.38 15.84 20.43
C TYR A 291 1.68 14.83 19.32
N SER A 292 2.84 14.99 18.67
CA SER A 292 3.39 14.04 17.69
C SER A 292 2.50 13.80 16.47
N LEU A 293 1.83 14.84 15.95
CA LEU A 293 0.99 14.74 14.74
C LEU A 293 1.72 14.06 13.57
N LYS A 294 3.03 14.29 13.42
CA LYS A 294 3.85 13.71 12.34
C LYS A 294 4.00 12.18 12.40
N ASP A 295 3.67 11.56 13.52
CA ASP A 295 3.62 10.10 13.65
C ASP A 295 2.27 9.49 13.25
N CYS A 296 1.26 10.33 12.98
CA CYS A 296 -0.02 9.86 12.45
C CYS A 296 0.17 9.18 11.09
N ILE A 297 -0.39 7.97 10.96
CA ILE A 297 -0.35 7.19 9.72
C ILE A 297 -1.60 7.39 8.86
N GLU A 298 -2.47 8.31 9.23
CA GLU A 298 -3.69 8.71 8.48
C GLU A 298 -4.66 7.54 8.19
N CYS A 299 -4.69 6.54 9.07
CA CYS A 299 -5.46 5.31 8.84
C CYS A 299 -6.98 5.47 9.00
N GLY A 300 -7.49 6.59 9.50
CA GLY A 300 -8.93 6.83 9.67
C GLY A 300 -9.61 6.10 10.83
N VAL A 301 -8.94 5.17 11.54
CA VAL A 301 -9.56 4.34 12.60
C VAL A 301 -10.17 5.19 13.71
N CYS A 302 -9.53 6.30 14.08
CA CYS A 302 -10.06 7.19 15.13
C CYS A 302 -11.38 7.86 14.74
N ALA A 303 -11.57 8.18 13.46
CA ALA A 303 -12.85 8.68 12.96
C ALA A 303 -13.89 7.56 12.92
N TYR A 304 -13.50 6.37 12.45
CA TYR A 304 -14.38 5.20 12.34
C TYR A 304 -15.02 4.79 13.68
N VAL A 305 -14.25 4.86 14.79
CA VAL A 305 -14.77 4.45 16.13
C VAL A 305 -15.41 5.58 16.90
N CYS A 306 -15.46 6.81 16.36
CA CYS A 306 -15.96 7.96 17.09
C CYS A 306 -17.49 7.98 17.15
N PRO A 307 -18.11 7.94 18.36
CA PRO A 307 -19.56 7.99 18.47
C PRO A 307 -20.14 9.42 18.30
N SER A 308 -19.29 10.42 18.09
CA SER A 308 -19.69 11.83 17.89
C SER A 308 -19.56 12.28 16.42
N HIS A 309 -19.33 11.34 15.53
CA HIS A 309 -19.23 11.50 14.05
C HIS A 309 -18.17 12.46 13.52
#